data_d1f804ae38ebacdd26fa5ed729de218f
#
_entry.id   d1f804ae38ebacdd26fa5ed729de218f
#
_cell.length_a   1.000
_cell.length_b   1.000
_cell.length_c   1.000
_cell.angle_alpha   90.00
_cell.angle_beta   90.00
_cell.angle_gamma   90.00
#
_symmetry.space_group_name_H-M   'P 1'
#
loop_
_entity.id
_entity.type
_entity.pdbx_description
1 polymer ?
#
loop_
_entity_poly.entity_id
_entity_poly.type
_entity_poly.pdbx_seq_one_letter_code
_entity_poly.pdbx_strand_id
1 'polypeptide(L)'
;MSEDYRYITYEVLDEGRIARIMLNRPGARNAQNRGLLVELNGAFLRAEADDEVRVVILGGNGPMFSSGHDLGSAESRAEYTPGPDQHPSYQINGATREGAESLMLQEWHYFFSNTRRWRDLRKITVAQVHGDVYAAALMLMWACDLIVAAEGTRFADVVGTRLGMCGVEYFAHPWEFGPRKTKELMLTGDALTVDEAYQLGMVSKVFPEAELAEKTLEFAKRIAQTPTMAAMLAKEAVNQTMDNMGFYNALNACFTLHQLNHSHWAQVHDNRFPVGLEEDGLPNWRTAPPIVPAVKDKVRAEE
;
A
#
# COMPACT_ATOMS: atom_id res chain seq x y z
N MET A 1 22.39 3.51 -16.42
CA MET A 1 21.55 2.99 -17.52
C MET A 1 20.12 3.32 -17.13
N SER A 2 19.33 4.02 -17.96
CA SER A 2 17.91 4.20 -17.73
C SER A 2 17.27 2.83 -17.89
N GLU A 3 16.86 2.21 -16.79
CA GLU A 3 15.96 1.08 -16.89
C GLU A 3 14.64 1.63 -17.43
N ASP A 4 14.17 1.09 -18.55
CA ASP A 4 12.86 1.42 -19.10
C ASP A 4 11.80 0.70 -18.28
N TYR A 5 11.35 1.36 -17.21
CA TYR A 5 10.23 0.87 -16.42
C TYR A 5 8.92 0.94 -17.23
N ARG A 6 8.13 -0.11 -17.16
CA ARG A 6 6.83 -0.20 -17.81
C ARG A 6 5.68 0.30 -16.92
N TYR A 7 5.76 0.03 -15.63
CA TYR A 7 4.66 0.19 -14.68
C TYR A 7 4.89 1.28 -13.64
N ILE A 8 6.09 1.83 -13.59
CA ILE A 8 6.44 2.94 -12.72
C ILE A 8 7.23 4.00 -13.51
N THR A 9 7.43 5.16 -12.91
CA THR A 9 8.48 6.09 -13.33
C THR A 9 9.47 6.30 -12.18
N TYR A 10 10.72 6.56 -12.50
CA TYR A 10 11.79 6.84 -11.55
C TYR A 10 12.54 8.09 -11.99
N GLU A 11 12.59 9.09 -11.14
CA GLU A 11 13.37 10.30 -11.39
C GLU A 11 14.15 10.70 -10.14
N VAL A 12 15.24 11.43 -10.36
CA VAL A 12 16.09 11.94 -9.29
C VAL A 12 16.02 13.46 -9.30
N LEU A 13 15.75 14.04 -8.16
CA LEU A 13 15.48 15.47 -7.95
C LEU A 13 16.43 16.04 -6.90
N ASP A 14 16.43 17.39 -6.80
CA ASP A 14 17.17 18.11 -5.75
C ASP A 14 18.66 17.72 -5.72
N GLU A 15 19.33 17.84 -6.87
CA GLU A 15 20.77 17.55 -7.02
C GLU A 15 21.17 16.13 -6.58
N GLY A 16 20.30 15.15 -6.77
CA GLY A 16 20.56 13.76 -6.43
C GLY A 16 19.95 13.29 -5.12
N ARG A 17 19.50 14.19 -4.25
CA ARG A 17 19.10 13.86 -2.88
C ARG A 17 17.73 13.22 -2.72
N ILE A 18 16.86 13.34 -3.73
CA ILE A 18 15.49 12.83 -3.67
C ILE A 18 15.23 11.92 -4.87
N ALA A 19 14.89 10.67 -4.61
CA ALA A 19 14.32 9.78 -5.62
C ALA A 19 12.79 9.90 -5.58
N ARG A 20 12.13 10.04 -6.75
CA ARG A 20 10.68 10.00 -6.86
C ARG A 20 10.27 8.83 -7.73
N ILE A 21 9.47 7.94 -7.15
CA ILE A 21 8.90 6.76 -7.77
C ILE A 21 7.40 7.01 -7.91
N MET A 22 6.87 6.93 -9.13
CA MET A 22 5.44 7.09 -9.37
C MET A 22 4.88 5.80 -9.97
N LEU A 23 3.83 5.25 -9.36
CA LEU A 23 3.03 4.19 -9.98
C LEU A 23 2.45 4.74 -11.29
N ASN A 24 2.56 3.99 -12.38
CA ASN A 24 2.24 4.48 -13.73
C ASN A 24 1.37 3.52 -14.53
N ARG A 25 0.28 3.08 -13.94
CA ARG A 25 -0.82 2.36 -14.59
C ARG A 25 -2.15 3.13 -14.42
N PRO A 26 -2.24 4.42 -14.83
CA PRO A 26 -3.42 5.25 -14.56
C PRO A 26 -4.69 4.68 -15.16
N GLY A 27 -4.64 4.04 -16.32
CA GLY A 27 -5.77 3.37 -16.97
C GLY A 27 -6.32 2.18 -16.18
N ALA A 28 -5.50 1.55 -15.34
CA ALA A 28 -5.89 0.49 -14.41
C ALA A 28 -5.97 1.00 -12.95
N ARG A 29 -6.06 2.33 -12.74
CA ARG A 29 -6.09 2.95 -11.40
C ARG A 29 -4.93 2.54 -10.52
N ASN A 30 -3.75 2.38 -11.11
CA ASN A 30 -2.53 1.90 -10.46
C ASN A 30 -2.72 0.58 -9.68
N ALA A 31 -3.59 -0.31 -10.20
CA ALA A 31 -3.74 -1.66 -9.66
C ALA A 31 -2.40 -2.41 -9.76
N GLN A 32 -2.06 -3.12 -8.69
CA GLN A 32 -0.74 -3.72 -8.47
C GLN A 32 -0.70 -5.12 -9.09
N ASN A 33 -0.26 -5.22 -10.33
CA ASN A 33 0.12 -6.49 -10.94
C ASN A 33 1.55 -6.89 -10.51
N ARG A 34 1.96 -8.13 -10.79
CA ARG A 34 3.28 -8.61 -10.39
C ARG A 34 4.41 -7.76 -10.98
N GLY A 35 4.33 -7.39 -12.27
CA GLY A 35 5.33 -6.55 -12.93
C GLY A 35 5.54 -5.22 -12.21
N LEU A 36 4.46 -4.55 -11.81
CA LEU A 36 4.54 -3.31 -11.03
C LEU A 36 5.28 -3.53 -9.70
N LEU A 37 4.96 -4.60 -8.98
CA LEU A 37 5.59 -4.88 -7.68
C LEU A 37 7.07 -5.25 -7.81
N VAL A 38 7.46 -5.93 -8.88
CA VAL A 38 8.87 -6.24 -9.20
C VAL A 38 9.63 -4.96 -9.52
N GLU A 39 9.09 -4.11 -10.39
CA GLU A 39 9.70 -2.82 -10.73
C GLU A 39 9.79 -1.90 -9.51
N LEU A 40 8.73 -1.81 -8.72
CA LEU A 40 8.70 -1.00 -7.51
C LEU A 40 9.75 -1.46 -6.50
N ASN A 41 9.88 -2.78 -6.27
CA ASN A 41 10.92 -3.31 -5.40
C ASN A 41 12.32 -3.00 -5.93
N GLY A 42 12.56 -3.16 -7.23
CA GLY A 42 13.83 -2.78 -7.88
C GLY A 42 14.13 -1.29 -7.71
N ALA A 43 13.14 -0.43 -7.90
CA ALA A 43 13.28 1.02 -7.75
C ALA A 43 13.61 1.45 -6.30
N PHE A 44 12.96 0.84 -5.30
CA PHE A 44 13.31 1.09 -3.89
C PHE A 44 14.74 0.64 -3.56
N LEU A 45 15.15 -0.56 -4.00
CA LEU A 45 16.51 -1.05 -3.78
C LEU A 45 17.56 -0.21 -4.51
N ARG A 46 17.24 0.28 -5.72
CA ARG A 46 18.09 1.22 -6.46
C ARG A 46 18.27 2.51 -5.67
N ALA A 47 17.19 3.09 -5.16
CA ALA A 47 17.24 4.31 -4.34
C ALA A 47 18.01 4.08 -3.03
N GLU A 48 17.87 2.88 -2.43
CA GLU A 48 18.62 2.52 -1.22
C GLU A 48 20.12 2.42 -1.46
N ALA A 49 20.52 1.84 -2.60
CA ALA A 49 21.92 1.66 -2.99
C ALA A 49 22.62 2.95 -3.46
N ASP A 50 21.86 4.02 -3.76
CA ASP A 50 22.40 5.30 -4.18
C ASP A 50 22.76 6.15 -2.95
N ASP A 51 24.05 6.40 -2.73
CA ASP A 51 24.56 7.16 -1.58
C ASP A 51 24.11 8.63 -1.57
N GLU A 52 23.81 9.21 -2.73
CA GLU A 52 23.33 10.60 -2.82
C GLU A 52 21.85 10.71 -2.42
N VAL A 53 21.04 9.71 -2.66
CA VAL A 53 19.61 9.70 -2.30
C VAL A 53 19.46 9.64 -0.79
N ARG A 54 18.69 10.57 -0.23
CA ARG A 54 18.37 10.68 1.20
C ARG A 54 16.90 10.41 1.50
N VAL A 55 16.02 10.80 0.57
CA VAL A 55 14.58 10.65 0.70
C VAL A 55 14.02 10.01 -0.56
N VAL A 56 13.06 9.10 -0.38
CA VAL A 56 12.32 8.49 -1.48
C VAL A 56 10.85 8.92 -1.38
N ILE A 57 10.30 9.51 -2.44
CA ILE A 57 8.88 9.80 -2.57
C ILE A 57 8.23 8.68 -3.38
N LEU A 58 7.17 8.08 -2.85
CA LEU A 58 6.31 7.14 -3.56
C LEU A 58 4.96 7.80 -3.84
N GLY A 59 4.59 7.96 -5.11
CA GLY A 59 3.31 8.52 -5.53
C GLY A 59 2.62 7.69 -6.60
N GLY A 60 1.52 8.20 -7.16
CA GLY A 60 0.81 7.58 -8.27
C GLY A 60 0.44 8.62 -9.34
N ASN A 61 0.54 8.24 -10.61
CA ASN A 61 0.06 9.03 -11.73
C ASN A 61 -1.43 8.77 -11.98
N GLY A 62 -2.17 9.79 -12.44
CA GLY A 62 -3.58 9.65 -12.81
C GLY A 62 -4.54 10.02 -11.66
N PRO A 63 -5.78 9.46 -11.63
CA PRO A 63 -6.86 9.98 -10.80
C PRO A 63 -6.79 9.57 -9.33
N MET A 64 -5.93 8.65 -8.96
CA MET A 64 -5.79 8.13 -7.60
C MET A 64 -4.42 7.48 -7.37
N PHE A 65 -4.04 7.35 -6.10
CA PHE A 65 -2.78 6.71 -5.74
C PHE A 65 -2.74 5.24 -6.20
N SER A 66 -3.66 4.40 -5.74
CA SER A 66 -3.80 3.01 -6.18
C SER A 66 -5.11 2.39 -5.70
N SER A 67 -5.66 1.47 -6.48
CA SER A 67 -6.84 0.66 -6.12
C SER A 67 -6.53 -0.66 -5.42
N GLY A 68 -5.26 -0.94 -5.12
CA GLY A 68 -4.83 -2.21 -4.52
C GLY A 68 -4.38 -3.24 -5.53
N HIS A 69 -4.44 -4.54 -5.17
CA HIS A 69 -4.00 -5.62 -6.04
C HIS A 69 -4.82 -5.72 -7.33
N ASP A 70 -4.14 -6.08 -8.41
CA ASP A 70 -4.77 -6.35 -9.70
C ASP A 70 -5.31 -7.79 -9.72
N LEU A 71 -6.58 -7.93 -9.38
CA LEU A 71 -7.23 -9.23 -9.21
C LEU A 71 -7.77 -9.83 -10.51
N GLY A 72 -7.57 -9.23 -11.67
CA GLY A 72 -8.15 -9.84 -12.85
C GLY A 72 -8.02 -9.11 -14.17
N SER A 73 -7.14 -8.12 -14.30
CA SER A 73 -6.83 -7.56 -15.62
C SER A 73 -6.21 -8.60 -16.54
N ALA A 74 -6.28 -8.38 -17.85
CA ALA A 74 -5.63 -9.26 -18.81
C ALA A 74 -4.11 -9.31 -18.59
N GLU A 75 -3.50 -8.20 -18.16
CA GLU A 75 -2.07 -8.13 -17.83
C GLU A 75 -1.74 -9.00 -16.61
N SER A 76 -2.49 -8.86 -15.51
CA SER A 76 -2.29 -9.66 -14.31
C SER A 76 -2.43 -11.16 -14.59
N ARG A 77 -3.43 -11.55 -15.38
CA ARG A 77 -3.60 -12.95 -15.79
C ARG A 77 -2.45 -13.49 -16.66
N ALA A 78 -1.91 -12.65 -17.54
CA ALA A 78 -0.77 -13.04 -18.36
C ALA A 78 0.49 -13.29 -17.52
N GLU A 79 0.62 -12.64 -16.37
CA GLU A 79 1.73 -12.77 -15.44
C GLU A 79 1.65 -14.02 -14.54
N TYR A 80 0.58 -14.81 -14.60
CA TYR A 80 0.55 -16.13 -13.93
C TYR A 80 1.64 -17.06 -14.47
N THR A 81 2.08 -16.82 -15.72
CA THR A 81 3.30 -17.42 -16.26
C THR A 81 4.34 -16.32 -16.43
N PRO A 82 5.10 -15.97 -15.39
CA PRO A 82 6.03 -14.83 -15.44
C PRO A 82 7.21 -15.09 -16.37
N GLY A 83 7.72 -14.00 -16.95
CA GLY A 83 8.95 -14.04 -17.71
C GLY A 83 10.18 -14.29 -16.83
N PRO A 84 11.34 -14.59 -17.44
CA PRO A 84 12.55 -14.97 -16.71
C PRO A 84 13.10 -13.88 -15.80
N ASP A 85 12.80 -12.61 -16.09
CA ASP A 85 13.32 -11.45 -15.33
C ASP A 85 12.43 -11.04 -14.15
N GLN A 86 11.25 -11.65 -14.00
CA GLN A 86 10.31 -11.26 -12.97
C GLN A 86 10.65 -11.78 -11.57
N HIS A 87 11.32 -12.92 -11.48
CA HIS A 87 11.83 -13.45 -10.21
C HIS A 87 12.81 -14.62 -10.44
N PRO A 88 13.71 -14.86 -9.48
CA PRO A 88 14.76 -15.87 -9.62
C PRO A 88 14.29 -17.31 -9.33
N SER A 89 13.13 -17.50 -8.68
CA SER A 89 12.63 -18.83 -8.27
C SER A 89 11.10 -18.91 -8.35
N TYR A 90 10.63 -19.35 -9.49
CA TYR A 90 9.20 -19.47 -9.76
C TYR A 90 8.49 -20.44 -8.84
N GLN A 91 9.15 -21.55 -8.49
CA GLN A 91 8.56 -22.58 -7.65
C GLN A 91 8.32 -22.08 -6.22
N ILE A 92 9.30 -21.41 -5.61
CA ILE A 92 9.18 -20.88 -4.25
C ILE A 92 8.20 -19.71 -4.19
N ASN A 93 8.17 -18.87 -5.21
CA ASN A 93 7.30 -17.71 -5.29
C ASN A 93 5.88 -18.05 -5.80
N GLY A 94 5.58 -19.31 -5.98
CA GLY A 94 4.26 -19.78 -6.38
C GLY A 94 4.00 -19.81 -7.88
N ALA A 95 4.91 -19.30 -8.73
CA ALA A 95 4.64 -19.13 -10.16
C ALA A 95 4.48 -20.44 -10.95
N THR A 96 5.04 -21.55 -10.47
CA THR A 96 4.89 -22.88 -11.07
C THR A 96 3.94 -23.80 -10.30
N ARG A 97 3.25 -23.25 -9.29
CA ARG A 97 2.21 -23.93 -8.52
C ARG A 97 0.84 -23.65 -9.11
N GLU A 98 -0.16 -24.34 -8.64
CA GLU A 98 -1.54 -24.19 -9.10
C GLU A 98 -2.48 -23.84 -7.93
N GLY A 99 -3.63 -23.23 -8.24
CA GLY A 99 -4.70 -22.97 -7.31
C GLY A 99 -4.28 -22.06 -6.14
N ALA A 100 -4.85 -22.32 -4.96
CA ALA A 100 -4.63 -21.51 -3.76
C ALA A 100 -3.18 -21.50 -3.30
N GLU A 101 -2.44 -22.61 -3.47
CA GLU A 101 -1.01 -22.69 -3.09
C GLU A 101 -0.18 -21.63 -3.84
N SER A 102 -0.42 -21.49 -5.15
CA SER A 102 0.27 -20.47 -5.95
C SER A 102 0.03 -19.06 -5.41
N LEU A 103 -1.20 -18.74 -5.13
CA LEU A 103 -1.61 -17.40 -4.69
C LEU A 103 -1.09 -17.10 -3.29
N MET A 104 -1.18 -18.04 -2.37
CA MET A 104 -0.65 -17.89 -1.01
C MET A 104 0.87 -17.65 -0.97
N LEU A 105 1.63 -18.33 -1.84
CA LEU A 105 3.08 -18.14 -1.96
C LEU A 105 3.43 -16.79 -2.61
N GLN A 106 2.64 -16.35 -3.61
CA GLN A 106 2.80 -15.06 -4.24
C GLN A 106 2.51 -13.91 -3.27
N GLU A 107 1.47 -14.01 -2.48
CA GLU A 107 1.15 -13.03 -1.43
C GLU A 107 2.26 -12.93 -0.40
N TRP A 108 2.80 -14.07 0.04
CA TRP A 108 3.95 -14.07 0.94
C TRP A 108 5.13 -13.31 0.37
N HIS A 109 5.49 -13.57 -0.89
CA HIS A 109 6.67 -13.02 -1.52
C HIS A 109 6.48 -11.57 -1.97
N TYR A 110 5.46 -11.33 -2.83
CA TYR A 110 5.29 -10.03 -3.50
C TYR A 110 4.58 -9.00 -2.65
N PHE A 111 3.67 -9.43 -1.78
CA PHE A 111 2.87 -8.50 -1.00
C PHE A 111 3.45 -8.33 0.41
N PHE A 112 3.41 -9.35 1.23
CA PHE A 112 3.82 -9.26 2.62
C PHE A 112 5.32 -9.02 2.81
N SER A 113 6.19 -9.82 2.18
CA SER A 113 7.64 -9.71 2.35
C SER A 113 8.19 -8.43 1.75
N ASN A 114 7.70 -7.99 0.59
CA ASN A 114 8.11 -6.73 -0.01
C ASN A 114 7.72 -5.53 0.85
N THR A 115 6.46 -5.46 1.32
CA THR A 115 5.98 -4.37 2.18
C THR A 115 6.82 -4.23 3.44
N ARG A 116 7.15 -5.36 4.09
CA ARG A 116 8.04 -5.37 5.25
C ARG A 116 9.44 -4.83 4.91
N ARG A 117 10.02 -5.27 3.78
CA ARG A 117 11.32 -4.80 3.30
C ARG A 117 11.32 -3.30 3.04
N TRP A 118 10.26 -2.77 2.42
CA TRP A 118 10.16 -1.33 2.11
C TRP A 118 10.06 -0.48 3.36
N ARG A 119 9.38 -0.96 4.41
CA ARG A 119 9.38 -0.30 5.73
C ARG A 119 10.80 -0.19 6.30
N ASP A 120 11.59 -1.22 6.14
CA ASP A 120 12.92 -1.35 6.75
C ASP A 120 14.05 -0.75 5.88
N LEU A 121 13.74 -0.13 4.73
CA LEU A 121 14.72 0.57 3.89
C LEU A 121 15.49 1.62 4.69
N ARG A 122 16.81 1.71 4.45
CA ARG A 122 17.70 2.67 5.15
C ARG A 122 17.68 4.07 4.53
N LYS A 123 16.58 4.46 3.95
CA LYS A 123 16.25 5.81 3.46
C LYS A 123 14.96 6.27 4.12
N ILE A 124 14.76 7.57 4.21
CA ILE A 124 13.45 8.07 4.64
C ILE A 124 12.50 8.01 3.45
N THR A 125 11.31 7.48 3.68
CA THR A 125 10.30 7.29 2.65
C THR A 125 9.06 8.14 2.91
N VAL A 126 8.50 8.75 1.87
CA VAL A 126 7.32 9.63 1.95
C VAL A 126 6.30 9.14 0.92
N ALA A 127 5.14 8.69 1.37
CA ALA A 127 4.02 8.44 0.48
C ALA A 127 3.32 9.76 0.12
N GLN A 128 3.17 10.02 -1.18
CA GLN A 128 2.40 11.12 -1.76
C GLN A 128 1.10 10.56 -2.31
N VAL A 129 -0.02 10.73 -1.60
CA VAL A 129 -1.28 10.06 -1.93
C VAL A 129 -2.40 11.04 -2.27
N HIS A 130 -3.25 10.66 -3.22
CA HIS A 130 -4.42 11.44 -3.64
C HIS A 130 -5.54 10.54 -4.12
N GLY A 131 -6.75 11.06 -4.19
CA GLY A 131 -7.93 10.33 -4.61
C GLY A 131 -8.25 9.17 -3.66
N ASP A 132 -8.57 8.02 -4.19
CA ASP A 132 -8.86 6.82 -3.40
C ASP A 132 -7.58 5.98 -3.15
N VAL A 133 -7.42 5.52 -1.92
CA VAL A 133 -6.35 4.61 -1.49
C VAL A 133 -7.01 3.36 -0.91
N TYR A 134 -7.16 2.32 -1.74
CA TYR A 134 -7.98 1.17 -1.40
C TYR A 134 -7.20 -0.12 -1.25
N ALA A 135 -7.61 -0.96 -0.29
CA ALA A 135 -7.09 -2.30 -0.06
C ALA A 135 -5.54 -2.31 0.01
N ALA A 136 -4.85 -3.10 -0.81
CA ALA A 136 -3.39 -3.18 -0.81
C ALA A 136 -2.66 -1.87 -1.16
N ALA A 137 -3.37 -0.82 -1.63
CA ALA A 137 -2.78 0.51 -1.73
C ALA A 137 -2.38 1.07 -0.36
N LEU A 138 -3.12 0.72 0.69
CA LEU A 138 -2.78 1.05 2.08
C LEU A 138 -1.41 0.47 2.47
N MET A 139 -1.11 -0.75 2.03
CA MET A 139 0.17 -1.42 2.32
C MET A 139 1.35 -0.63 1.76
N LEU A 140 1.25 -0.14 0.52
CA LEU A 140 2.29 0.68 -0.11
C LEU A 140 2.53 1.98 0.66
N MET A 141 1.43 2.61 1.08
CA MET A 141 1.48 3.86 1.84
C MET A 141 2.04 3.64 3.25
N TRP A 142 1.59 2.59 3.96
CA TRP A 142 2.04 2.26 5.32
C TRP A 142 3.47 1.71 5.39
N ALA A 143 4.02 1.24 4.26
CA ALA A 143 5.45 0.91 4.18
C ALA A 143 6.34 2.16 4.19
N CYS A 144 5.79 3.34 3.93
CA CYS A 144 6.53 4.60 3.99
C CYS A 144 6.53 5.18 5.42
N ASP A 145 7.60 5.91 5.75
CA ASP A 145 7.78 6.51 7.08
C ASP A 145 6.80 7.66 7.35
N LEU A 146 6.42 8.40 6.30
CA LEU A 146 5.57 9.56 6.37
C LEU A 146 4.55 9.55 5.24
N ILE A 147 3.36 10.10 5.51
CA ILE A 147 2.28 10.16 4.53
C ILE A 147 1.86 11.62 4.33
N VAL A 148 1.91 12.07 3.08
CA VAL A 148 1.42 13.36 2.62
C VAL A 148 0.23 13.12 1.70
N ALA A 149 -0.92 13.69 2.00
CA ALA A 149 -2.15 13.43 1.28
C ALA A 149 -2.75 14.69 0.64
N ALA A 150 -3.46 14.52 -0.46
CA ALA A 150 -4.32 15.56 -1.01
C ALA A 150 -5.60 15.72 -0.18
N GLU A 151 -6.17 16.93 -0.16
CA GLU A 151 -7.53 17.16 0.31
C GLU A 151 -8.50 16.22 -0.44
N GLY A 152 -9.49 15.70 0.26
CA GLY A 152 -10.48 14.78 -0.30
C GLY A 152 -10.01 13.34 -0.48
N THR A 153 -8.76 13.00 -0.14
CA THR A 153 -8.27 11.62 -0.15
C THR A 153 -9.08 10.73 0.79
N ARG A 154 -9.38 9.50 0.35
CA ARG A 154 -10.14 8.52 1.12
C ARG A 154 -9.35 7.22 1.23
N PHE A 155 -9.39 6.61 2.41
CA PHE A 155 -8.67 5.38 2.73
C PHE A 155 -9.65 4.28 3.12
N ALA A 156 -9.61 3.12 2.48
CA ALA A 156 -10.49 2.01 2.85
C ALA A 156 -9.86 0.64 2.59
N ASP A 157 -10.00 -0.25 3.55
CA ASP A 157 -9.81 -1.68 3.32
C ASP A 157 -11.18 -2.33 3.13
N VAL A 158 -11.51 -2.55 1.88
CA VAL A 158 -12.79 -3.15 1.47
C VAL A 158 -12.68 -4.66 1.20
N VAL A 159 -11.53 -5.26 1.53
CA VAL A 159 -11.24 -6.66 1.24
C VAL A 159 -12.21 -7.60 1.98
N GLY A 160 -12.54 -7.28 3.24
CA GLY A 160 -13.50 -8.03 4.02
C GLY A 160 -14.91 -8.00 3.44
N THR A 161 -15.39 -6.81 3.12
CA THR A 161 -16.77 -6.60 2.66
C THR A 161 -16.98 -6.90 1.18
N ARG A 162 -15.93 -6.95 0.36
CA ARG A 162 -16.03 -7.19 -1.09
C ARG A 162 -15.49 -8.54 -1.54
N LEU A 163 -14.53 -9.11 -0.81
CA LEU A 163 -13.89 -10.36 -1.19
C LEU A 163 -14.05 -11.47 -0.13
N GLY A 164 -14.64 -11.16 1.03
CA GLY A 164 -14.80 -12.12 2.11
C GLY A 164 -13.48 -12.49 2.82
N MET A 165 -12.45 -11.67 2.68
CA MET A 165 -11.14 -11.87 3.29
C MET A 165 -10.97 -10.97 4.52
N CYS A 166 -10.13 -11.37 5.48
CA CYS A 166 -10.02 -10.65 6.76
C CYS A 166 -9.25 -9.32 6.72
N GLY A 167 -8.92 -8.83 5.55
CA GLY A 167 -8.17 -7.58 5.32
C GLY A 167 -6.92 -7.83 4.46
N VAL A 168 -6.12 -6.79 4.26
CA VAL A 168 -4.87 -6.90 3.48
C VAL A 168 -3.77 -7.62 4.26
N GLU A 169 -2.77 -8.13 3.54
CA GLU A 169 -1.69 -8.96 4.05
C GLU A 169 -0.83 -8.25 5.11
N TYR A 170 -0.60 -6.96 4.93
CA TYR A 170 0.12 -6.09 5.88
C TYR A 170 -0.87 -5.37 6.79
N PHE A 171 -1.33 -6.04 7.82
CA PHE A 171 -2.43 -5.61 8.68
C PHE A 171 -1.99 -4.58 9.74
N ALA A 172 -1.63 -3.37 9.29
CA ALA A 172 -1.19 -2.29 10.18
C ALA A 172 -2.34 -1.46 10.79
N HIS A 173 -3.59 -1.68 10.38
CA HIS A 173 -4.77 -0.90 10.74
C HIS A 173 -4.89 -0.51 12.22
N PRO A 174 -4.73 -1.43 13.21
CA PRO A 174 -4.88 -1.03 14.63
C PRO A 174 -3.77 -0.09 15.10
N TRP A 175 -2.63 -0.08 14.43
CA TRP A 175 -1.49 0.78 14.74
C TRP A 175 -1.67 2.17 14.13
N GLU A 176 -2.32 2.26 12.97
CA GLU A 176 -2.54 3.48 12.22
C GLU A 176 -3.73 4.30 12.76
N PHE A 177 -4.84 3.66 13.11
CA PHE A 177 -6.06 4.36 13.54
C PHE A 177 -6.79 3.72 14.73
N GLY A 178 -6.12 2.87 15.46
CA GLY A 178 -6.64 2.26 16.70
C GLY A 178 -7.66 1.14 16.48
N PRO A 179 -7.87 0.28 17.49
CA PRO A 179 -8.58 -0.98 17.31
C PRO A 179 -10.09 -0.83 17.08
N ARG A 180 -10.73 0.24 17.56
CA ARG A 180 -12.17 0.45 17.35
C ARG A 180 -12.47 0.97 15.96
N LYS A 181 -11.72 1.97 15.48
CA LYS A 181 -11.85 2.48 14.12
C LYS A 181 -11.49 1.39 13.10
N THR A 182 -10.48 0.57 13.38
CA THR A 182 -10.17 -0.62 12.57
C THR A 182 -11.40 -1.51 12.38
N LYS A 183 -12.03 -1.93 13.49
CA LYS A 183 -13.22 -2.81 13.42
C LYS A 183 -14.39 -2.15 12.69
N GLU A 184 -14.63 -0.85 12.93
CA GLU A 184 -15.66 -0.10 12.23
C GLU A 184 -15.44 -0.18 10.71
N LEU A 185 -14.28 0.27 10.21
CA LEU A 185 -14.00 0.34 8.77
C LEU A 185 -13.93 -1.05 8.12
N MET A 186 -13.32 -2.02 8.78
CA MET A 186 -13.20 -3.38 8.26
C MET A 186 -14.55 -4.10 8.15
N LEU A 187 -15.46 -3.86 9.08
CA LEU A 187 -16.78 -4.53 9.13
C LEU A 187 -17.84 -3.81 8.30
N THR A 188 -17.72 -2.50 8.10
CA THR A 188 -18.66 -1.72 7.28
C THR A 188 -18.19 -1.56 5.83
N GLY A 189 -16.88 -1.55 5.58
CA GLY A 189 -16.30 -1.19 4.30
C GLY A 189 -16.35 0.32 4.03
N ASP A 190 -16.62 1.13 5.04
CA ASP A 190 -16.60 2.59 4.92
C ASP A 190 -15.16 3.10 4.74
N ALA A 191 -15.03 4.29 4.16
CA ALA A 191 -13.75 4.94 3.99
C ALA A 191 -13.46 5.89 5.15
N LEU A 192 -12.19 5.89 5.60
CA LEU A 192 -11.64 6.93 6.46
C LEU A 192 -11.36 8.17 5.61
N THR A 193 -11.83 9.32 6.03
CA THR A 193 -11.53 10.60 5.37
C THR A 193 -10.11 11.06 5.67
N VAL A 194 -9.55 11.91 4.82
CA VAL A 194 -8.20 12.48 5.04
C VAL A 194 -8.13 13.29 6.33
N ASP A 195 -9.19 13.97 6.69
CA ASP A 195 -9.28 14.75 7.92
C ASP A 195 -9.24 13.86 9.17
N GLU A 196 -10.00 12.77 9.17
CA GLU A 196 -9.94 11.76 10.24
C GLU A 196 -8.55 11.13 10.32
N ALA A 197 -7.97 10.76 9.18
CA ALA A 197 -6.64 10.19 9.07
C ALA A 197 -5.55 11.12 9.64
N TYR A 198 -5.67 12.43 9.35
CA TYR A 198 -4.77 13.44 9.91
C TYR A 198 -4.96 13.59 11.43
N GLN A 199 -6.19 13.58 11.91
CA GLN A 199 -6.48 13.67 13.36
C GLN A 199 -5.97 12.46 14.13
N LEU A 200 -6.03 11.26 13.54
CA LEU A 200 -5.55 10.03 14.14
C LEU A 200 -4.02 9.90 14.07
N GLY A 201 -3.34 10.77 13.33
CA GLY A 201 -1.89 10.77 13.18
C GLY A 201 -1.35 9.85 12.08
N MET A 202 -2.22 9.19 11.30
CA MET A 202 -1.83 8.38 10.14
C MET A 202 -1.26 9.26 9.03
N VAL A 203 -1.86 10.43 8.76
CA VAL A 203 -1.40 11.38 7.74
C VAL A 203 -0.59 12.49 8.39
N SER A 204 0.62 12.75 7.88
CA SER A 204 1.54 13.76 8.40
C SER A 204 1.22 15.18 7.94
N LYS A 205 0.77 15.33 6.69
CA LYS A 205 0.44 16.61 6.04
C LYS A 205 -0.72 16.44 5.07
N VAL A 206 -1.53 17.47 4.93
CA VAL A 206 -2.61 17.56 3.95
C VAL A 206 -2.46 18.84 3.15
N PHE A 207 -2.56 18.76 1.82
CA PHE A 207 -2.46 19.90 0.91
C PHE A 207 -3.56 19.84 -0.16
N PRO A 208 -3.92 20.99 -0.77
CA PRO A 208 -4.74 20.98 -1.99
C PRO A 208 -4.12 20.06 -3.06
N GLU A 209 -4.94 19.32 -3.78
CA GLU A 209 -4.44 18.34 -4.77
C GLU A 209 -3.53 18.99 -5.81
N ALA A 210 -3.86 20.20 -6.27
CA ALA A 210 -3.05 20.94 -7.23
C ALA A 210 -1.64 21.31 -6.72
N GLU A 211 -1.43 21.38 -5.41
CA GLU A 211 -0.17 21.72 -4.77
C GLU A 211 0.58 20.49 -4.22
N LEU A 212 -0.07 19.32 -4.21
CA LEU A 212 0.43 18.13 -3.53
C LEU A 212 1.87 17.76 -3.93
N ALA A 213 2.15 17.70 -5.23
CA ALA A 213 3.46 17.31 -5.73
C ALA A 213 4.58 18.27 -5.34
N GLU A 214 4.31 19.59 -5.44
CA GLU A 214 5.24 20.63 -5.06
C GLU A 214 5.49 20.63 -3.55
N LYS A 215 4.42 20.59 -2.76
CA LYS A 215 4.50 20.59 -1.28
C LYS A 215 5.14 19.33 -0.71
N THR A 216 4.90 18.18 -1.34
CA THR A 216 5.60 16.95 -0.96
C THR A 216 7.10 17.05 -1.24
N LEU A 217 7.48 17.63 -2.39
CA LEU A 217 8.88 17.85 -2.73
C LEU A 217 9.55 18.84 -1.75
N GLU A 218 8.88 19.94 -1.41
CA GLU A 218 9.37 20.89 -0.39
C GLU A 218 9.58 20.18 0.96
N PHE A 219 8.64 19.35 1.37
CA PHE A 219 8.71 18.57 2.60
C PHE A 219 9.88 17.58 2.56
N ALA A 220 10.06 16.86 1.46
CA ALA A 220 11.17 15.92 1.27
C ALA A 220 12.54 16.64 1.28
N LYS A 221 12.65 17.83 0.64
CA LYS A 221 13.85 18.66 0.69
C LYS A 221 14.21 19.06 2.12
N ARG A 222 13.21 19.41 2.93
CA ARG A 222 13.43 19.75 4.34
C ARG A 222 13.96 18.55 5.12
N ILE A 223 13.41 17.35 4.89
CA ILE A 223 13.88 16.09 5.50
C ILE A 223 15.33 15.80 5.08
N ALA A 224 15.64 15.96 3.79
CA ALA A 224 16.97 15.70 3.23
C ALA A 224 18.09 16.60 3.80
N GLN A 225 17.74 17.69 4.48
CA GLN A 225 18.70 18.54 5.21
C GLN A 225 19.17 17.92 6.53
N THR A 226 18.42 16.95 7.07
CA THR A 226 18.82 16.24 8.29
C THR A 226 20.08 15.42 8.00
N PRO A 227 21.13 15.48 8.87
CA PRO A 227 22.31 14.64 8.70
C PRO A 227 21.92 13.16 8.51
N THR A 228 22.49 12.51 7.50
CA THR A 228 22.08 11.16 7.05
C THR A 228 22.03 10.15 8.19
N MET A 229 23.10 10.09 9.00
CA MET A 229 23.14 9.16 10.15
C MET A 229 22.03 9.47 11.17
N ALA A 230 21.77 10.75 11.46
CA ALA A 230 20.72 11.13 12.41
C ALA A 230 19.32 10.75 11.89
N ALA A 231 19.05 10.96 10.61
CA ALA A 231 17.78 10.58 10.01
C ALA A 231 17.56 9.06 10.05
N MET A 232 18.58 8.29 9.66
CA MET A 232 18.55 6.83 9.69
C MET A 232 18.33 6.29 11.11
N LEU A 233 19.07 6.79 12.10
CA LEU A 233 18.94 6.36 13.48
C LEU A 233 17.62 6.78 14.11
N ALA A 234 17.06 7.93 13.74
CA ALA A 234 15.73 8.34 14.19
C ALA A 234 14.65 7.39 13.66
N LYS A 235 14.67 7.05 12.35
CA LYS A 235 13.77 6.04 11.77
C LYS A 235 13.92 4.71 12.50
N GLU A 236 15.15 4.23 12.64
CA GLU A 236 15.45 2.95 13.30
C GLU A 236 14.95 2.92 14.75
N ALA A 237 15.16 4.00 15.52
CA ALA A 237 14.68 4.11 16.89
C ALA A 237 13.16 4.01 16.98
N VAL A 238 12.41 4.65 16.05
CA VAL A 238 10.95 4.55 15.99
C VAL A 238 10.54 3.13 15.60
N ASN A 239 11.13 2.55 14.54
CA ASN A 239 10.81 1.21 14.08
C ASN A 239 11.07 0.16 15.16
N GLN A 240 12.23 0.18 15.82
CA GLN A 240 12.53 -0.75 16.92
C GLN A 240 11.58 -0.56 18.11
N THR A 241 11.18 0.66 18.42
CA THR A 241 10.19 0.90 19.48
C THR A 241 8.86 0.22 19.14
N MET A 242 8.35 0.41 17.92
CA MET A 242 7.13 -0.23 17.47
C MET A 242 7.25 -1.76 17.46
N ASP A 243 8.38 -2.29 17.03
CA ASP A 243 8.63 -3.74 16.97
C ASP A 243 8.71 -4.34 18.38
N ASN A 244 9.33 -3.66 19.34
CA ASN A 244 9.33 -4.04 20.75
C ASN A 244 7.94 -3.98 21.39
N MET A 245 7.06 -3.08 20.92
CA MET A 245 5.64 -3.05 21.30
C MET A 245 4.82 -4.18 20.66
N GLY A 246 5.42 -4.98 19.77
CA GLY A 246 4.80 -6.14 19.16
C GLY A 246 4.32 -5.96 17.73
N PHE A 247 4.65 -4.86 17.05
CA PHE A 247 4.18 -4.57 15.69
C PHE A 247 4.53 -5.71 14.71
N TYR A 248 5.77 -6.12 14.67
CA TYR A 248 6.24 -7.21 13.78
C TYR A 248 5.56 -8.55 14.09
N ASN A 249 5.39 -8.87 15.36
CA ASN A 249 4.69 -10.09 15.78
C ASN A 249 3.20 -10.05 15.40
N ALA A 250 2.55 -8.88 15.56
CA ALA A 250 1.17 -8.68 15.15
C ALA A 250 0.99 -8.86 13.63
N LEU A 251 1.86 -8.27 12.81
CA LEU A 251 1.83 -8.46 11.35
C LEU A 251 1.93 -9.94 10.96
N ASN A 252 2.86 -10.70 11.54
CA ASN A 252 3.01 -12.12 11.26
C ASN A 252 1.76 -12.94 11.68
N ALA A 253 1.21 -12.65 12.84
CA ALA A 253 0.00 -13.32 13.33
C ALA A 253 -1.22 -12.99 12.43
N CYS A 254 -1.40 -11.74 12.05
CA CYS A 254 -2.49 -11.33 11.15
C CYS A 254 -2.32 -11.91 9.75
N PHE A 255 -1.11 -11.98 9.22
CA PHE A 255 -0.84 -12.65 7.95
C PHE A 255 -1.17 -14.14 8.00
N THR A 256 -0.91 -14.81 9.14
CA THR A 256 -1.33 -16.20 9.34
C THR A 256 -2.87 -16.34 9.29
N LEU A 257 -3.62 -15.41 9.90
CA LEU A 257 -5.07 -15.38 9.81
C LEU A 257 -5.56 -15.11 8.38
N HIS A 258 -4.88 -14.24 7.65
CA HIS A 258 -5.15 -13.97 6.24
C HIS A 258 -4.99 -15.25 5.41
N GLN A 259 -3.89 -15.98 5.57
CA GLN A 259 -3.64 -17.26 4.89
C GLN A 259 -4.63 -18.35 5.30
N LEU A 260 -5.05 -18.40 6.57
CA LEU A 260 -6.11 -19.30 7.03
C LEU A 260 -7.44 -18.98 6.33
N ASN A 261 -7.76 -17.70 6.15
CA ASN A 261 -8.96 -17.29 5.43
C ASN A 261 -8.93 -17.72 3.95
N HIS A 262 -7.77 -17.60 3.27
CA HIS A 262 -7.59 -18.14 1.92
C HIS A 262 -7.79 -19.66 1.86
N SER A 263 -7.21 -20.40 2.81
CA SER A 263 -7.40 -21.84 2.90
C SER A 263 -8.87 -22.22 3.09
N HIS A 264 -9.59 -21.53 3.97
CA HIS A 264 -11.02 -21.72 4.17
C HIS A 264 -11.81 -21.41 2.90
N TRP A 265 -11.52 -20.26 2.26
CA TRP A 265 -12.19 -19.88 1.01
C TRP A 265 -12.00 -20.94 -0.07
N ALA A 266 -10.76 -21.37 -0.31
CA ALA A 266 -10.45 -22.41 -1.29
C ALA A 266 -11.21 -23.72 -1.01
N GLN A 267 -11.31 -24.11 0.27
CA GLN A 267 -12.01 -25.34 0.67
C GLN A 267 -13.51 -25.29 0.35
N VAL A 268 -14.16 -24.14 0.55
CA VAL A 268 -15.62 -24.00 0.34
C VAL A 268 -16.00 -23.57 -1.07
N HIS A 269 -15.03 -23.18 -1.92
CA HIS A 269 -15.24 -22.68 -3.27
C HIS A 269 -14.40 -23.43 -4.34
N ASP A 270 -14.22 -24.73 -4.20
CA ASP A 270 -13.57 -25.62 -5.17
C ASP A 270 -12.16 -25.13 -5.59
N ASN A 271 -11.32 -24.79 -4.61
CA ASN A 271 -9.94 -24.30 -4.78
C ASN A 271 -9.84 -22.99 -5.61
N ARG A 272 -10.91 -22.22 -5.68
CA ARG A 272 -10.90 -20.89 -6.32
C ARG A 272 -10.36 -19.82 -5.38
N PHE A 273 -9.89 -18.74 -5.97
CA PHE A 273 -9.48 -17.53 -5.26
C PHE A 273 -10.61 -16.48 -5.25
N PRO A 274 -10.76 -15.65 -4.22
CA PRO A 274 -11.80 -14.64 -4.17
C PRO A 274 -11.51 -13.50 -5.16
N VAL A 275 -12.12 -13.56 -6.34
CA VAL A 275 -11.91 -12.56 -7.43
C VAL A 275 -13.10 -11.66 -7.69
N GLY A 276 -14.27 -11.95 -7.13
CA GLY A 276 -15.47 -11.15 -7.35
C GLY A 276 -16.65 -11.64 -6.54
N LEU A 277 -17.53 -10.72 -6.18
CA LEU A 277 -18.63 -10.96 -5.25
C LEU A 277 -19.94 -11.37 -5.93
N GLU A 278 -20.12 -11.07 -7.22
CA GLU A 278 -21.40 -11.32 -7.90
C GLU A 278 -21.64 -12.80 -8.14
N GLU A 279 -20.56 -13.59 -8.30
CA GLU A 279 -20.65 -15.04 -8.50
C GLU A 279 -20.78 -15.82 -7.19
N ASP A 280 -20.38 -15.24 -6.07
CA ASP A 280 -20.27 -15.92 -4.78
C ASP A 280 -21.43 -15.60 -3.81
N GLY A 281 -22.44 -14.85 -4.27
CA GLY A 281 -23.63 -14.54 -3.48
C GLY A 281 -23.42 -13.60 -2.29
N LEU A 282 -22.27 -12.94 -2.18
CA LEU A 282 -22.02 -11.93 -1.16
C LEU A 282 -22.70 -10.61 -1.52
N PRO A 283 -23.21 -9.86 -0.55
CA PRO A 283 -23.89 -8.59 -0.81
C PRO A 283 -22.98 -7.59 -1.54
N ASN A 284 -23.54 -6.88 -2.52
CA ASN A 284 -22.84 -5.80 -3.21
C ASN A 284 -22.81 -4.54 -2.32
N TRP A 285 -21.81 -4.40 -1.47
CA TRP A 285 -21.60 -3.25 -0.58
C TRP A 285 -21.11 -1.99 -1.28
N ARG A 286 -20.80 -2.07 -2.59
CA ARG A 286 -20.18 -0.97 -3.36
C ARG A 286 -21.02 0.28 -3.45
N THR A 287 -22.33 0.18 -3.25
CA THR A 287 -23.31 1.29 -3.42
C THR A 287 -23.97 1.71 -2.12
N ALA A 288 -23.68 1.05 -0.99
CA ALA A 288 -24.26 1.44 0.29
C ALA A 288 -23.64 2.77 0.73
N PRO A 289 -24.44 3.79 1.07
CA PRO A 289 -23.92 5.03 1.64
C PRO A 289 -23.35 4.75 3.05
N PRO A 290 -22.39 5.56 3.54
CA PRO A 290 -21.92 5.48 4.91
C PRO A 290 -23.08 5.56 5.91
N ILE A 291 -23.05 4.73 6.96
CA ILE A 291 -24.14 4.67 7.96
C ILE A 291 -24.21 5.96 8.78
N VAL A 292 -23.08 6.58 9.05
CA VAL A 292 -22.98 7.85 9.81
C VAL A 292 -21.93 8.75 9.17
N PRO A 293 -22.25 10.02 8.85
CA PRO A 293 -21.25 10.99 8.43
C PRO A 293 -20.17 11.20 9.49
N ALA A 294 -18.94 11.50 9.06
CA ALA A 294 -17.88 11.90 9.98
C ALA A 294 -18.30 13.13 10.81
N VAL A 295 -17.88 13.19 12.06
CA VAL A 295 -18.27 14.27 13.01
C VAL A 295 -17.94 15.67 12.45
N LYS A 296 -16.88 15.80 11.65
CA LYS A 296 -16.48 17.07 11.03
C LYS A 296 -17.44 17.58 9.96
N ASP A 297 -18.12 16.69 9.26
CA ASP A 297 -19.10 17.10 8.25
C ASP A 297 -20.32 17.78 8.89
N LYS A 298 -20.57 17.50 10.16
CA LYS A 298 -21.62 18.17 10.95
C LYS A 298 -21.22 19.57 11.42
N VAL A 299 -19.95 19.77 11.76
CA VAL A 299 -19.44 21.08 12.23
C VAL A 299 -19.33 22.07 11.08
N ARG A 300 -18.99 21.63 9.86
CA ARG A 300 -18.92 22.50 8.67
C ARG A 300 -20.29 22.85 8.09
N ALA A 301 -21.32 22.10 8.42
CA ALA A 301 -22.69 22.38 7.95
C ALA A 301 -23.43 23.40 8.85
N GLU A 302 -22.85 23.78 10.00
CA GLU A 302 -23.43 24.74 10.96
C GLU A 302 -22.69 26.12 10.94
N GLU A 303 -21.60 26.27 10.15
CA GLU A 303 -20.92 27.52 9.84
C GLU A 303 -21.33 28.05 8.43
#